data_3e7b663f66ac04b45eaf8632e88a0b00
#
_entry.id   3e7b663f66ac04b45eaf8632e88a0b00
#
_cell.length_a   1.000
_cell.length_b   1.000
_cell.length_c   1.000
_cell.angle_alpha   90.00
_cell.angle_beta   90.00
_cell.angle_gamma   90.00
#
_symmetry.space_group_name_H-M   'P 1'
#
loop_
_entity.id
_entity.type
_entity.pdbx_description
1 polymer ?
#
loop_
_entity_poly.entity_id
_entity_poly.type
_entity_poly.pdbx_seq_one_letter_code
_entity_poly.pdbx_strand_id
1 'polypeptide(L)'
;MILTAPDYARVKREVRRIHEEFSIIEPPVNPVDIARHLGVTVSFVEFADGHKSISGFYDCEDNAIYVNSEEFPLRQTFTVAHELGHKVLHAEWARSADYKVLMRDSDYSGNEPHEKEANAFAGNLLVPRAMLDRYWKTISVEGLSKLFAVSVPMIKFRLSLEYGV
;
A
#
# COMPACT_ATOMS: atom_id res chain seq x y z
N MET A 1 -2.98 19.07 -11.27
CA MET A 1 -4.35 19.21 -10.73
C MET A 1 -4.30 19.02 -9.22
N ILE A 2 -4.83 19.95 -8.48
CA ILE A 2 -4.88 19.85 -7.01
C ILE A 2 -6.02 18.89 -6.64
N LEU A 3 -5.70 17.80 -5.95
CA LEU A 3 -6.68 16.85 -5.45
C LEU A 3 -7.34 17.44 -4.20
N THR A 4 -8.63 17.72 -4.27
CA THR A 4 -9.38 18.30 -3.15
C THR A 4 -10.04 17.26 -2.25
N ALA A 5 -10.30 16.07 -2.78
CA ALA A 5 -10.88 14.95 -2.06
C ALA A 5 -10.41 13.63 -2.67
N PRO A 6 -10.32 12.54 -1.89
CA PRO A 6 -9.95 11.22 -2.43
C PRO A 6 -10.98 10.69 -3.43
N ASP A 7 -10.50 10.12 -4.53
CA ASP A 7 -11.32 9.37 -5.49
C ASP A 7 -11.15 7.87 -5.28
N TYR A 8 -11.86 7.33 -4.31
CA TYR A 8 -11.79 5.90 -3.98
C TYR A 8 -12.32 4.99 -5.11
N ALA A 9 -13.20 5.48 -5.96
CA ALA A 9 -13.66 4.72 -7.12
C ALA A 9 -12.51 4.50 -8.12
N ARG A 10 -11.72 5.53 -8.38
CA ARG A 10 -10.50 5.45 -9.20
C ARG A 10 -9.49 4.48 -8.59
N VAL A 11 -9.24 4.59 -7.28
CA VAL A 11 -8.34 3.68 -6.57
C VAL A 11 -8.75 2.22 -6.80
N LYS A 12 -10.02 1.90 -6.59
CA LYS A 12 -10.55 0.54 -6.76
C LYS A 12 -10.45 0.04 -8.20
N ARG A 13 -10.68 0.91 -9.19
CA ARG A 13 -10.53 0.55 -10.61
C ARG A 13 -9.08 0.18 -10.94
N GLU A 14 -8.12 0.99 -10.50
CA GLU A 14 -6.70 0.74 -10.77
C GLU A 14 -6.22 -0.53 -10.07
N VAL A 15 -6.62 -0.77 -8.83
CA VAL A 15 -6.29 -2.00 -8.12
C VAL A 15 -6.88 -3.23 -8.83
N ARG A 16 -8.15 -3.15 -9.24
CA ARG A 16 -8.80 -4.25 -9.97
C ARG A 16 -8.06 -4.56 -11.28
N ARG A 17 -7.68 -3.51 -12.02
CA ARG A 17 -6.90 -3.67 -13.25
C ARG A 17 -5.61 -4.43 -13.00
N ILE A 18 -4.88 -4.10 -11.92
CA ILE A 18 -3.65 -4.79 -11.53
C ILE A 18 -3.93 -6.25 -11.17
N HIS A 19 -4.95 -6.53 -10.35
CA HIS A 19 -5.30 -7.90 -9.99
C HIS A 19 -5.64 -8.74 -11.23
N GLU A 20 -6.36 -8.17 -12.17
CA GLU A 20 -6.73 -8.86 -13.43
C GLU A 20 -5.51 -9.07 -14.33
N GLU A 21 -4.69 -8.03 -14.54
CA GLU A 21 -3.51 -8.08 -15.39
C GLU A 21 -2.50 -9.15 -14.93
N PHE A 22 -2.30 -9.29 -13.62
CA PHE A 22 -1.36 -10.26 -13.05
C PHE A 22 -2.01 -11.55 -12.55
N SER A 23 -3.30 -11.76 -12.84
CA SER A 23 -4.06 -12.95 -12.42
C SER A 23 -3.95 -13.23 -10.92
N ILE A 24 -4.06 -12.19 -10.10
CA ILE A 24 -3.96 -12.27 -8.65
C ILE A 24 -5.32 -12.65 -8.07
N ILE A 25 -5.47 -13.90 -7.64
CA ILE A 25 -6.75 -14.46 -7.17
C ILE A 25 -6.69 -15.04 -5.76
N GLU A 26 -5.49 -15.23 -5.21
CA GLU A 26 -5.26 -15.82 -3.89
C GLU A 26 -4.32 -14.95 -3.04
N PRO A 27 -4.54 -14.86 -1.70
CA PRO A 27 -3.57 -14.26 -0.81
C PRO A 27 -2.38 -15.20 -0.56
N PRO A 28 -1.20 -14.69 -0.20
CA PRO A 28 -0.89 -13.28 -0.03
C PRO A 28 -0.57 -12.59 -1.36
N VAL A 29 -0.86 -11.30 -1.44
CA VAL A 29 -0.47 -10.46 -2.58
C VAL A 29 0.93 -9.94 -2.34
N ASN A 30 1.83 -10.11 -3.32
CA ASN A 30 3.21 -9.62 -3.24
C ASN A 30 3.37 -8.29 -4.00
N PRO A 31 3.41 -7.14 -3.31
CA PRO A 31 3.50 -5.84 -3.99
C PRO A 31 4.87 -5.59 -4.62
N VAL A 32 5.93 -6.27 -4.14
CA VAL A 32 7.28 -6.16 -4.71
C VAL A 32 7.30 -6.72 -6.13
N ASP A 33 6.71 -7.90 -6.32
CA ASP A 33 6.62 -8.52 -7.65
C ASP A 33 5.78 -7.68 -8.60
N ILE A 34 4.65 -7.14 -8.12
CA ILE A 34 3.79 -6.24 -8.90
C ILE A 34 4.58 -5.01 -9.33
N ALA A 35 5.26 -4.34 -8.40
CA ALA A 35 6.07 -3.16 -8.68
C ALA A 35 7.12 -3.45 -9.76
N ARG A 36 7.85 -4.54 -9.62
CA ARG A 36 8.89 -4.95 -10.59
C ARG A 36 8.32 -5.22 -11.97
N HIS A 37 7.18 -5.88 -12.07
CA HIS A 37 6.50 -6.11 -13.35
C HIS A 37 5.98 -4.82 -13.98
N LEU A 38 5.68 -3.81 -13.18
CA LEU A 38 5.32 -2.47 -13.66
C LEU A 38 6.54 -1.59 -13.97
N GLY A 39 7.75 -2.16 -13.92
CA GLY A 39 9.00 -1.44 -14.24
C GLY A 39 9.53 -0.58 -13.10
N VAL A 40 9.03 -0.76 -11.89
CA VAL A 40 9.48 -0.03 -10.71
C VAL A 40 10.52 -0.86 -9.95
N THR A 41 11.71 -0.29 -9.73
CA THR A 41 12.74 -0.92 -8.91
C THR A 41 12.34 -0.82 -7.43
N VAL A 42 12.52 -1.89 -6.67
CA VAL A 42 12.30 -1.90 -5.22
C VAL A 42 13.61 -2.24 -4.53
N SER A 43 14.06 -1.34 -3.66
CA SER A 43 15.33 -1.49 -2.92
C SER A 43 15.08 -1.38 -1.42
N PHE A 44 15.57 -2.35 -0.68
CA PHE A 44 15.54 -2.36 0.79
C PHE A 44 16.87 -1.81 1.29
N VAL A 45 16.84 -0.67 1.97
CA VAL A 45 18.05 0.08 2.35
C VAL A 45 18.01 0.51 3.81
N GLU A 46 19.18 0.72 4.39
CA GLU A 46 19.32 1.41 5.68
C GLU A 46 19.36 2.91 5.43
N PHE A 47 18.48 3.66 6.10
CA PHE A 47 18.53 5.11 6.07
C PHE A 47 19.58 5.62 7.05
N ALA A 48 20.26 6.71 6.68
CA ALA A 48 21.29 7.34 7.49
C ALA A 48 20.73 7.83 8.83
N ASP A 49 21.63 8.04 9.81
CA ASP A 49 21.28 8.63 11.10
C ASP A 49 20.54 9.95 10.93
N GLY A 50 19.47 10.13 11.68
CA GLY A 50 18.54 11.25 11.53
C GLY A 50 17.38 11.01 10.56
N HIS A 51 17.44 9.94 9.75
CA HIS A 51 16.39 9.55 8.80
C HIS A 51 15.81 8.15 9.04
N LYS A 52 16.14 7.52 10.17
CA LYS A 52 15.71 6.15 10.51
C LYS A 52 14.20 6.01 10.77
N SER A 53 13.50 7.12 10.97
CA SER A 53 12.03 7.13 11.10
C SER A 53 11.29 7.06 9.76
N ILE A 54 11.98 7.14 8.64
CA ILE A 54 11.40 7.00 7.31
C ILE A 54 11.10 5.52 7.06
N SER A 55 9.86 5.20 6.68
CA SER A 55 9.47 3.85 6.25
C SER A 55 9.87 3.59 4.79
N GLY A 56 9.70 4.58 3.94
CA GLY A 56 10.08 4.50 2.54
C GLY A 56 9.59 5.70 1.73
N PHE A 57 9.91 5.69 0.45
CA PHE A 57 9.47 6.71 -0.50
C PHE A 57 9.56 6.19 -1.93
N TYR A 58 8.80 6.85 -2.81
CA TYR A 58 8.89 6.67 -4.26
C TYR A 58 9.74 7.78 -4.87
N ASP A 59 10.78 7.40 -5.60
CA ASP A 59 11.60 8.32 -6.39
C ASP A 59 11.15 8.25 -7.85
N CYS A 60 10.55 9.34 -8.33
CA CYS A 60 10.03 9.41 -9.69
C CYS A 60 11.12 9.55 -10.75
N GLU A 61 12.30 10.08 -10.41
CA GLU A 61 13.41 10.21 -11.35
C GLU A 61 14.01 8.85 -11.66
N ASP A 62 14.27 8.06 -10.63
CA ASP A 62 14.79 6.71 -10.76
C ASP A 62 13.71 5.65 -11.03
N ASN A 63 12.44 6.03 -10.93
CA ASN A 63 11.31 5.10 -10.95
C ASN A 63 11.51 3.94 -9.98
N ALA A 64 11.82 4.28 -8.74
CA ALA A 64 12.22 3.34 -7.71
C ALA A 64 11.46 3.58 -6.39
N ILE A 65 11.20 2.49 -5.67
CA ILE A 65 10.70 2.52 -4.30
C ILE A 65 11.85 2.11 -3.39
N TYR A 66 12.16 2.97 -2.42
CA TYR A 66 13.14 2.70 -1.37
C TYR A 66 12.41 2.39 -0.07
N VAL A 67 12.76 1.28 0.57
CA VAL A 67 12.08 0.76 1.76
C VAL A 67 13.10 0.60 2.88
N ASN A 68 12.73 0.99 4.09
CA ASN A 68 13.57 0.84 5.26
C ASN A 68 13.74 -0.64 5.62
N SER A 69 14.97 -1.16 5.45
CA SER A 69 15.30 -2.56 5.71
C SER A 69 15.25 -2.93 7.19
N GLU A 70 15.29 -1.95 8.09
CA GLU A 70 15.25 -2.14 9.55
C GLU A 70 13.82 -2.29 10.09
N GLU A 71 12.79 -2.04 9.29
CA GLU A 71 11.40 -2.23 9.71
C GLU A 71 10.95 -3.69 9.60
N PHE A 72 9.89 -4.04 10.35
CA PHE A 72 9.31 -5.37 10.28
C PHE A 72 8.80 -5.68 8.87
N PRO A 73 8.86 -6.96 8.43
CA PRO A 73 8.45 -7.36 7.07
C PRO A 73 7.04 -6.93 6.68
N LEU A 74 6.07 -7.00 7.58
CA LEU A 74 4.69 -6.58 7.29
C LEU A 74 4.61 -5.07 7.04
N ARG A 75 5.41 -4.27 7.76
CA ARG A 75 5.49 -2.82 7.51
C ARG A 75 6.15 -2.52 6.17
N GLN A 76 7.19 -3.26 5.82
CA GLN A 76 7.85 -3.15 4.52
C GLN A 76 6.89 -3.46 3.38
N THR A 77 6.10 -4.52 3.50
CA THR A 77 5.07 -4.89 2.51
C THR A 77 4.05 -3.77 2.31
N PHE A 78 3.53 -3.21 3.40
CA PHE A 78 2.62 -2.08 3.34
C PHE A 78 3.27 -0.87 2.67
N THR A 79 4.51 -0.56 3.02
CA THR A 79 5.26 0.56 2.45
C THR A 79 5.39 0.42 0.93
N VAL A 80 5.77 -0.74 0.43
CA VAL A 80 5.85 -1.00 -1.02
C VAL A 80 4.50 -0.76 -1.69
N ALA A 81 3.42 -1.30 -1.13
CA ALA A 81 2.07 -1.14 -1.68
C ALA A 81 1.61 0.32 -1.67
N HIS A 82 1.89 1.06 -0.60
CA HIS A 82 1.57 2.48 -0.46
C HIS A 82 2.31 3.33 -1.51
N GLU A 83 3.63 3.14 -1.62
CA GLU A 83 4.45 3.89 -2.58
C GLU A 83 4.11 3.51 -4.03
N LEU A 84 3.75 2.26 -4.28
CA LEU A 84 3.23 1.84 -5.57
C LEU A 84 1.91 2.57 -5.90
N GLY A 85 1.08 2.82 -4.89
CA GLY A 85 -0.12 3.65 -5.03
C GLY A 85 0.21 5.06 -5.52
N HIS A 86 1.21 5.70 -4.96
CA HIS A 86 1.68 7.00 -5.44
C HIS A 86 2.19 6.94 -6.89
N LYS A 87 2.94 5.89 -7.25
CA LYS A 87 3.38 5.69 -8.63
C LYS A 87 2.22 5.58 -9.61
N VAL A 88 1.21 4.78 -9.26
CA VAL A 88 0.08 4.47 -10.15
C VAL A 88 -0.89 5.65 -10.25
N LEU A 89 -1.18 6.31 -9.14
CA LEU A 89 -2.24 7.33 -9.04
C LEU A 89 -1.73 8.76 -9.11
N HIS A 90 -0.52 9.02 -8.63
CA HIS A 90 -0.05 10.37 -8.32
C HIS A 90 1.35 10.67 -8.90
N ALA A 91 1.67 10.15 -10.08
CA ALA A 91 3.02 10.28 -10.65
C ALA A 91 3.48 11.74 -10.77
N GLU A 92 2.59 12.66 -11.15
CA GLU A 92 2.91 14.10 -11.24
C GLU A 92 3.10 14.74 -9.86
N TRP A 93 2.22 14.40 -8.91
CA TRP A 93 2.32 14.89 -7.53
C TRP A 93 3.60 14.39 -6.86
N ALA A 94 4.02 13.17 -7.12
CA ALA A 94 5.27 12.62 -6.59
C ALA A 94 6.53 13.35 -7.07
N ARG A 95 6.43 14.11 -8.16
CA ARG A 95 7.50 15.00 -8.65
C ARG A 95 7.49 16.38 -8.00
N SER A 96 6.42 16.73 -7.31
CA SER A 96 6.24 18.04 -6.72
C SER A 96 6.90 18.14 -5.33
N ALA A 97 7.10 19.38 -4.87
CA ALA A 97 7.59 19.65 -3.51
C ALA A 97 6.58 19.26 -2.42
N ASP A 98 5.33 18.99 -2.78
CA ASP A 98 4.28 18.59 -1.84
C ASP A 98 4.32 17.09 -1.49
N TYR A 99 5.07 16.28 -2.25
CA TYR A 99 5.26 14.87 -1.93
C TYR A 99 6.03 14.71 -0.61
N LYS A 100 5.53 13.84 0.24
CA LYS A 100 6.12 13.54 1.55
C LYS A 100 6.48 12.07 1.67
N VAL A 101 7.66 11.81 2.23
CA VAL A 101 8.09 10.45 2.53
C VAL A 101 7.20 9.80 3.59
N LEU A 102 6.99 8.50 3.49
CA LEU A 102 6.22 7.74 4.48
C LEU A 102 7.04 7.56 5.76
N MET A 103 6.50 8.05 6.87
CA MET A 103 7.15 7.93 8.18
C MET A 103 6.70 6.67 8.92
N ARG A 104 7.58 6.13 9.77
CA ARG A 104 7.34 4.92 10.57
C ARG A 104 6.06 5.01 11.41
N ASP A 105 5.84 6.15 12.04
CA ASP A 105 4.73 6.37 12.96
C ASP A 105 3.44 6.86 12.26
N SER A 106 3.46 7.00 10.93
CA SER A 106 2.24 7.35 10.20
C SER A 106 1.28 6.16 10.26
N ASP A 107 0.04 6.46 10.62
CA ASP A 107 -1.05 5.48 10.61
C ASP A 107 -1.72 5.44 9.22
N TYR A 108 -2.77 4.62 9.10
CA TYR A 108 -3.52 4.47 7.86
C TYR A 108 -4.44 5.66 7.56
N SER A 109 -4.44 6.68 8.41
CA SER A 109 -5.37 7.81 8.38
C SER A 109 -4.73 9.13 7.95
N GLY A 110 -3.64 9.11 7.22
CA GLY A 110 -3.04 10.33 6.66
C GLY A 110 -4.11 11.29 6.13
N ASN A 111 -4.03 12.57 6.47
CA ASN A 111 -5.13 13.51 6.25
C ASN A 111 -5.20 14.08 4.83
N GLU A 112 -4.10 14.06 4.09
CA GLU A 112 -4.06 14.60 2.74
C GLU A 112 -4.74 13.63 1.75
N PRO A 113 -5.47 14.15 0.74
CA PRO A 113 -6.17 13.29 -0.23
C PRO A 113 -5.26 12.27 -0.93
N HIS A 114 -4.05 12.65 -1.30
CA HIS A 114 -3.08 11.73 -1.93
C HIS A 114 -2.69 10.59 -0.99
N GLU A 115 -2.46 10.90 0.30
CA GLU A 115 -2.14 9.89 1.31
C GLU A 115 -3.31 8.94 1.56
N LYS A 116 -4.53 9.47 1.61
CA LYS A 116 -5.74 8.65 1.75
C LYS A 116 -5.92 7.69 0.56
N GLU A 117 -5.67 8.16 -0.65
CA GLU A 117 -5.73 7.32 -1.84
C GLU A 117 -4.62 6.26 -1.84
N ALA A 118 -3.39 6.61 -1.47
CA ALA A 118 -2.28 5.66 -1.38
C ALA A 118 -2.54 4.59 -0.31
N ASN A 119 -3.08 4.98 0.85
CA ASN A 119 -3.49 4.04 1.90
C ASN A 119 -4.63 3.12 1.43
N ALA A 120 -5.64 3.68 0.76
CA ALA A 120 -6.73 2.90 0.18
C ALA A 120 -6.24 1.96 -0.92
N PHE A 121 -5.30 2.40 -1.74
CA PHE A 121 -4.65 1.57 -2.76
C PHE A 121 -3.96 0.37 -2.11
N ALA A 122 -3.12 0.61 -1.11
CA ALA A 122 -2.42 -0.45 -0.39
C ALA A 122 -3.39 -1.45 0.25
N GLY A 123 -4.42 -0.95 0.93
CA GLY A 123 -5.44 -1.81 1.56
C GLY A 123 -6.20 -2.67 0.56
N ASN A 124 -6.66 -2.08 -0.53
CA ASN A 124 -7.39 -2.82 -1.57
C ASN A 124 -6.47 -3.78 -2.35
N LEU A 125 -5.20 -3.40 -2.58
CA LEU A 125 -4.24 -4.26 -3.26
C LEU A 125 -3.91 -5.51 -2.45
N LEU A 126 -3.57 -5.33 -1.16
CA LEU A 126 -3.11 -6.40 -0.28
C LEU A 126 -4.25 -7.24 0.30
N VAL A 127 -5.41 -6.62 0.56
CA VAL A 127 -6.56 -7.26 1.20
C VAL A 127 -7.83 -6.92 0.42
N PRO A 128 -7.96 -7.44 -0.82
CA PRO A 128 -9.11 -7.15 -1.65
C PRO A 128 -10.38 -7.81 -1.10
N ARG A 129 -11.50 -7.10 -1.22
CA ARG A 129 -12.80 -7.59 -0.75
C ARG A 129 -13.15 -8.97 -1.35
N ALA A 130 -12.90 -9.16 -2.64
CA ALA A 130 -13.19 -10.44 -3.31
C ALA A 130 -12.48 -11.64 -2.67
N MET A 131 -11.28 -11.43 -2.11
CA MET A 131 -10.58 -12.45 -1.35
C MET A 131 -11.12 -12.57 0.08
N LEU A 132 -11.38 -11.43 0.75
CA LEU A 132 -11.97 -11.43 2.09
C LEU A 132 -13.31 -12.15 2.13
N ASP A 133 -14.17 -11.99 1.13
CA ASP A 133 -15.49 -12.62 1.04
C ASP A 133 -15.44 -14.13 1.26
N ARG A 134 -14.32 -14.77 0.89
CA ARG A 134 -14.12 -16.21 1.03
C ARG A 134 -13.75 -16.66 2.45
N TYR A 135 -13.19 -15.76 3.26
CA TYR A 135 -12.51 -16.15 4.50
C TYR A 135 -12.99 -15.45 5.77
N TRP A 136 -13.53 -14.24 5.67
CA TRP A 136 -13.72 -13.39 6.83
C TRP A 136 -14.69 -13.91 7.89
N LYS A 137 -15.65 -14.78 7.49
CA LYS A 137 -16.63 -15.37 8.43
C LYS A 137 -16.10 -16.61 9.14
N THR A 138 -15.04 -17.24 8.63
CA THR A 138 -14.57 -18.54 9.11
C THR A 138 -13.17 -18.50 9.69
N ILE A 139 -12.40 -17.44 9.42
CA ILE A 139 -11.02 -17.29 9.89
C ILE A 139 -10.97 -16.11 10.87
N SER A 140 -10.23 -16.28 11.98
CA SER A 140 -10.03 -15.20 12.95
C SER A 140 -9.25 -14.02 12.36
N VAL A 141 -9.32 -12.87 12.99
CA VAL A 141 -8.56 -11.67 12.57
C VAL A 141 -7.06 -11.97 12.51
N GLU A 142 -6.53 -12.71 13.50
CA GLU A 142 -5.14 -13.14 13.54
C GLU A 142 -4.82 -14.13 12.41
N GLY A 143 -5.74 -15.03 12.11
CA GLY A 143 -5.63 -15.96 10.98
C GLY A 143 -5.63 -15.22 9.64
N LEU A 144 -6.50 -14.24 9.46
CA LEU A 144 -6.54 -13.39 8.28
C LEU A 144 -5.24 -12.58 8.12
N SER A 145 -4.71 -12.04 9.23
CA SER A 145 -3.42 -11.34 9.23
C SER A 145 -2.30 -12.21 8.66
N LYS A 146 -2.24 -13.46 9.08
CA LYS A 146 -1.26 -14.43 8.56
C LYS A 146 -1.52 -14.80 7.10
N LEU A 147 -2.77 -15.06 6.76
CA LEU A 147 -3.17 -15.46 5.41
C LEU A 147 -2.85 -14.39 4.35
N PHE A 148 -3.16 -13.13 4.67
CA PHE A 148 -2.92 -12.00 3.78
C PHE A 148 -1.52 -11.39 3.93
N ALA A 149 -0.73 -11.83 4.91
CA ALA A 149 0.60 -11.29 5.23
C ALA A 149 0.57 -9.76 5.46
N VAL A 150 -0.40 -9.31 6.26
CA VAL A 150 -0.57 -7.92 6.67
C VAL A 150 -0.79 -7.83 8.18
N SER A 151 -0.67 -6.64 8.74
CA SER A 151 -0.86 -6.45 10.18
C SER A 151 -2.32 -6.69 10.62
N VAL A 152 -2.50 -7.04 11.89
CA VAL A 152 -3.84 -7.16 12.49
C VAL A 152 -4.64 -5.86 12.39
N PRO A 153 -4.06 -4.67 12.67
CA PRO A 153 -4.77 -3.40 12.44
C PRO A 153 -5.26 -3.20 11.00
N MET A 154 -4.47 -3.62 10.00
CA MET A 154 -4.90 -3.56 8.61
C MET A 154 -6.13 -4.45 8.36
N ILE A 155 -6.15 -5.67 8.87
CA ILE A 155 -7.31 -6.57 8.74
C ILE A 155 -8.54 -5.94 9.40
N LYS A 156 -8.41 -5.45 10.63
CA LYS A 156 -9.53 -4.79 11.34
C LYS A 156 -10.07 -3.60 10.57
N PHE A 157 -9.18 -2.77 10.03
CA PHE A 157 -9.57 -1.63 9.21
C PHE A 157 -10.33 -2.08 7.96
N ARG A 158 -9.85 -3.08 7.24
CA ARG A 158 -10.50 -3.61 6.05
C ARG A 158 -11.87 -4.25 6.36
N LEU A 159 -11.97 -5.01 7.44
CA LEU A 159 -13.24 -5.60 7.86
C LEU A 159 -14.27 -4.54 8.24
N SER A 160 -13.85 -3.52 8.97
CA SER A 160 -14.72 -2.40 9.34
C SER A 160 -15.22 -1.66 8.10
N LEU A 161 -14.32 -1.36 7.17
CA LEU A 161 -14.64 -0.62 5.95
C LEU A 161 -15.57 -1.41 5.02
N GLU A 162 -15.34 -2.71 4.86
CA GLU A 162 -16.07 -3.52 3.87
C GLU A 162 -17.36 -4.15 4.42
N TYR A 163 -17.41 -4.44 5.73
CA TYR A 163 -18.52 -5.18 6.34
C TYR A 163 -19.13 -4.48 7.57
N GLY A 164 -18.54 -3.39 8.05
CA GLY A 164 -19.04 -2.66 9.22
C GLY A 164 -18.84 -3.38 10.56
N VAL A 165 -17.87 -4.26 10.64
CA VAL A 165 -17.57 -5.08 11.82
C VAL A 165 -16.26 -4.70 12.49
#